data_2f8b8c1271b00b16cfbc9717c4f1f489
#
_entry.id   2f8b8c1271b00b16cfbc9717c4f1f489
#
_cell.length_a   1.000
_cell.length_b   1.000
_cell.length_c   1.000
_cell.angle_alpha   90.00
_cell.angle_beta   90.00
_cell.angle_gamma   90.00
#
_symmetry.space_group_name_H-M   'P 1'
#
loop_
_entity.id
_entity.type
_entity.pdbx_description
1 polymer ?
#
loop_
_entity_poly.entity_id
_entity_poly.type
_entity_poly.pdbx_seq_one_letter_code
_entity_poly.pdbx_strand_id
1 'polypeptide(L)'
;MVLNSLSRLISINTLTGILGIIYSILLVQYFGASREIEIFFIAQTLLYVTFSLTQTGHLAEIFLPEFLKLENIAKNKGFNALNVILNRFLLFGCPFLIVFFVSAAYMSELIAPGFASEEKALVATIFRLLVPLLAFQIIVSFF
;
A
#
# COMPACT_ATOMS: atom_id res chain seq x y z
N MET A 1 9.13 -30.09 5.25
CA MET A 1 8.11 -29.16 4.74
C MET A 1 8.46 -27.69 5.03
N VAL A 2 8.86 -27.32 6.24
CA VAL A 2 9.22 -25.96 6.65
C VAL A 2 10.41 -25.38 5.84
N LEU A 3 11.45 -26.16 5.59
CA LEU A 3 12.64 -25.74 4.81
C LEU A 3 12.31 -25.31 3.38
N ASN A 4 11.39 -25.99 2.71
CA ASN A 4 10.94 -25.64 1.35
C ASN A 4 10.12 -24.35 1.32
N SER A 5 9.36 -24.07 2.37
CA SER A 5 8.61 -22.82 2.49
C SER A 5 9.55 -21.64 2.76
N LEU A 6 10.55 -21.86 3.61
CA LEU A 6 11.55 -20.84 3.94
C LEU A 6 12.41 -20.47 2.71
N SER A 7 12.86 -21.47 1.95
CA SER A 7 13.64 -21.24 0.72
C SER A 7 12.82 -20.48 -0.34
N ARG A 8 11.53 -20.78 -0.49
CA ARG A 8 10.62 -20.05 -1.39
C ARG A 8 10.45 -18.60 -0.97
N LEU A 9 10.26 -18.32 0.32
CA LEU A 9 10.14 -16.96 0.84
C LEU A 9 11.42 -16.15 0.60
N ILE A 10 12.57 -16.74 0.88
CA ILE A 10 13.88 -16.10 0.62
C ILE A 10 14.05 -15.81 -0.87
N SER A 11 13.73 -16.78 -1.74
CA SER A 11 13.84 -16.59 -3.20
C SER A 11 12.93 -15.48 -3.72
N ILE A 12 11.68 -15.42 -3.23
CA ILE A 12 10.73 -14.37 -3.62
C ILE A 12 11.23 -13.00 -3.17
N ASN A 13 11.66 -12.88 -1.92
CA ASN A 13 12.18 -11.61 -1.38
C ASN A 13 13.44 -11.15 -2.13
N THR A 14 14.35 -12.08 -2.43
CA THR A 14 15.55 -11.77 -3.21
C THR A 14 15.20 -11.31 -4.62
N LEU A 15 14.27 -12.00 -5.28
CA LEU A 15 13.79 -11.62 -6.62
C LEU A 15 13.15 -10.24 -6.61
N THR A 16 12.29 -9.96 -5.62
CA THR A 16 11.67 -8.64 -5.44
C THR A 16 12.71 -7.55 -5.22
N GLY A 17 13.75 -7.82 -4.42
CA GLY A 17 14.85 -6.89 -4.21
C GLY A 17 15.63 -6.59 -5.50
N ILE A 18 15.95 -7.63 -6.29
CA ILE A 18 16.62 -7.47 -7.58
C ILE A 18 15.77 -6.66 -8.56
N LEU A 19 14.47 -6.95 -8.65
CA LEU A 19 13.54 -6.19 -9.48
C LEU A 19 13.45 -4.72 -9.03
N GLY A 20 13.47 -4.45 -7.72
CA GLY A 20 13.51 -3.09 -7.17
C GLY A 20 14.77 -2.33 -7.59
N ILE A 21 15.94 -2.97 -7.58
CA ILE A 21 17.20 -2.37 -8.04
C ILE A 21 17.12 -2.06 -9.53
N ILE A 22 16.69 -3.04 -10.35
CA ILE A 22 16.52 -2.84 -11.81
C ILE A 22 15.56 -1.69 -12.09
N TYR A 23 14.43 -1.64 -11.40
CA TYR A 23 13.46 -0.56 -11.50
C TYR A 23 14.09 0.81 -11.20
N SER A 24 14.87 0.90 -10.12
CA SER A 24 15.53 2.15 -9.73
C SER A 24 16.57 2.59 -10.77
N ILE A 25 17.36 1.64 -11.32
CA ILE A 25 18.34 1.94 -12.37
C ILE A 25 17.64 2.44 -13.64
N LEU A 26 16.55 1.79 -14.04
CA LEU A 26 15.77 2.20 -15.22
C LEU A 26 15.17 3.59 -15.04
N LEU A 27 14.62 3.88 -13.85
CA LEU A 27 14.11 5.21 -13.55
C LEU A 27 15.17 6.29 -13.70
N VAL A 28 16.35 6.07 -13.11
CA VAL A 28 17.46 7.04 -13.21
C VAL A 28 17.98 7.14 -14.65
N GLN A 29 18.00 6.04 -15.40
CA GLN A 29 18.50 6.04 -16.78
C GLN A 29 17.55 6.79 -17.73
N TYR A 30 16.23 6.63 -17.57
CA TYR A 30 15.25 7.24 -18.48
C TYR A 30 14.89 8.68 -18.10
N PHE A 31 14.84 8.99 -16.81
CA PHE A 31 14.40 10.29 -16.34
C PHE A 31 15.52 11.13 -15.75
N GLY A 32 16.67 10.51 -15.41
CA GLY A 32 17.78 11.19 -14.76
C GLY A 32 17.41 11.76 -13.40
N ALA A 33 18.08 12.81 -12.98
CA ALA A 33 17.74 13.61 -11.79
C ALA A 33 16.81 14.76 -12.19
N SER A 34 15.69 14.43 -12.85
CA SER A 34 14.73 15.44 -13.29
C SER A 34 13.75 15.82 -12.19
N ARG A 35 13.14 17.00 -12.34
CA ARG A 35 12.14 17.51 -11.40
C ARG A 35 10.87 16.63 -11.39
N GLU A 36 10.54 16.01 -12.52
CA GLU A 36 9.40 15.09 -12.64
C GLU A 36 9.57 13.84 -11.77
N ILE A 37 10.78 13.28 -11.72
CA ILE A 37 11.08 12.14 -10.84
C ILE A 37 10.96 12.53 -9.36
N GLU A 38 11.40 13.72 -9.01
CA GLU A 38 11.28 14.22 -7.64
C GLU A 38 9.81 14.36 -7.23
N ILE A 39 8.98 14.91 -8.10
CA ILE A 39 7.53 15.01 -7.93
C ILE A 39 6.90 13.61 -7.75
N PHE A 40 7.31 12.65 -8.57
CA PHE A 40 6.82 11.28 -8.49
C PHE A 40 7.20 10.62 -7.16
N PHE A 41 8.45 10.75 -6.71
CA PHE A 41 8.88 10.17 -5.43
C PHE A 41 8.20 10.80 -4.23
N ILE A 42 7.90 12.10 -4.28
CA ILE A 42 7.12 12.76 -3.22
C ILE A 42 5.70 12.20 -3.17
N ALA A 43 5.04 12.05 -4.32
CA ALA A 43 3.70 11.44 -4.37
C ALA A 43 3.71 9.99 -3.89
N GLN A 44 4.74 9.23 -4.24
CA GLN A 44 4.94 7.85 -3.78
C GLN A 44 5.20 7.80 -2.26
N THR A 45 5.98 8.72 -1.72
CA THR A 45 6.23 8.82 -0.28
C THR A 45 4.94 9.11 0.47
N LEU A 46 4.09 9.99 -0.05
CA LEU A 46 2.75 10.27 0.47
C LEU A 46 1.91 8.99 0.57
N LEU A 47 1.95 8.16 -0.48
CA LEU A 47 1.28 6.86 -0.50
C LEU A 47 1.81 5.94 0.61
N TYR A 48 3.14 5.83 0.75
CA TYR A 48 3.75 4.98 1.77
C TYR A 48 3.45 5.45 3.19
N VAL A 49 3.47 6.76 3.44
CA VAL A 49 3.08 7.33 4.74
C VAL A 49 1.62 7.01 5.04
N THR A 50 0.74 7.19 4.07
CA THR A 50 -0.68 6.84 4.21
C THR A 50 -0.88 5.36 4.53
N PHE A 51 -0.17 4.48 3.82
CA PHE A 51 -0.19 3.03 4.07
C PHE A 51 0.33 2.68 5.46
N SER A 52 1.42 3.30 5.88
CA SER A 52 2.01 3.12 7.21
C SER A 52 1.05 3.55 8.33
N LEU A 53 0.33 4.65 8.15
CA LEU A 53 -0.67 5.13 9.11
C LEU A 53 -1.87 4.19 9.24
N THR A 54 -2.24 3.49 8.17
CA THR A 54 -3.35 2.53 8.20
C THR A 54 -2.99 1.21 8.89
N GLN A 55 -1.72 0.97 9.18
CA GLN A 55 -1.19 -0.27 9.77
C GLN A 55 -1.70 -1.56 9.11
N THR A 56 -2.07 -1.48 7.84
CA THR A 56 -2.67 -2.60 7.12
C THR A 56 -1.73 -3.81 7.02
N GLY A 57 -0.41 -3.59 7.11
CA GLY A 57 0.58 -4.67 7.16
C GLY A 57 0.46 -5.58 8.38
N HIS A 58 -0.09 -5.09 9.50
CA HIS A 58 -0.26 -5.87 10.73
C HIS A 58 -1.63 -6.56 10.84
N LEU A 59 -2.56 -6.26 9.94
CA LEU A 59 -3.90 -6.88 9.98
C LEU A 59 -3.83 -8.40 9.80
N ALA A 60 -2.98 -8.88 8.92
CA ALA A 60 -2.78 -10.32 8.73
C ALA A 60 -2.23 -11.01 9.99
N GLU A 61 -1.31 -10.38 10.71
CA GLU A 61 -0.72 -10.93 11.93
C GLU A 61 -1.74 -11.05 13.07
N ILE A 62 -2.66 -10.11 13.17
CA ILE A 62 -3.72 -10.12 14.19
C ILE A 62 -4.85 -11.06 13.78
N PHE A 63 -5.22 -11.04 12.50
CA PHE A 63 -6.39 -11.75 12.00
C PHE A 63 -6.15 -13.25 11.82
N LEU A 64 -4.98 -13.67 11.32
CA LEU A 64 -4.69 -15.05 11.01
C LEU A 64 -4.86 -16.01 12.20
N PRO A 65 -4.34 -15.70 13.42
CA PRO A 65 -4.54 -16.57 14.58
C PRO A 65 -6.02 -16.70 14.98
N GLU A 66 -6.78 -15.61 14.91
CA GLU A 66 -8.22 -15.64 15.23
C GLU A 66 -9.03 -16.41 14.19
N PHE A 67 -8.70 -16.24 12.90
CA PHE A 67 -9.30 -17.01 11.82
C PHE A 67 -9.09 -18.51 12.03
N LEU A 68 -7.86 -18.95 12.30
CA LEU A 68 -7.53 -20.36 12.53
C LEU A 68 -8.22 -20.94 13.76
N LYS A 69 -8.38 -20.17 14.83
CA LYS A 69 -9.16 -20.62 16.01
C LYS A 69 -10.62 -20.84 15.65
N LEU A 70 -11.24 -19.90 14.94
CA LEU A 70 -12.65 -19.99 14.55
C LEU A 70 -12.92 -21.13 13.57
N GLU A 71 -12.01 -21.37 12.63
CA GLU A 71 -12.09 -22.47 11.66
C GLU A 71 -11.97 -23.83 12.34
N ASN A 72 -11.13 -23.96 13.36
CA ASN A 72 -11.00 -25.20 14.15
C ASN A 72 -12.23 -25.51 15.00
N ILE A 73 -13.02 -24.49 15.39
CA ILE A 73 -14.24 -24.68 16.20
C ILE A 73 -15.43 -25.09 15.32
N ALA A 74 -15.55 -24.54 14.12
CA ALA A 74 -16.60 -24.90 13.17
C ALA A 74 -16.21 -24.47 11.75
N LYS A 75 -16.23 -25.45 10.83
CA LYS A 75 -15.74 -25.35 9.44
C LYS A 75 -16.17 -24.09 8.64
N ASN A 76 -17.24 -23.42 9.01
CA ASN A 76 -17.73 -22.23 8.28
C ASN A 76 -17.66 -20.93 9.09
N LYS A 77 -17.24 -20.98 10.36
CA LYS A 77 -17.19 -19.76 11.20
C LYS A 77 -16.03 -18.85 10.83
N GLY A 78 -14.90 -19.41 10.40
CA GLY A 78 -13.75 -18.65 9.92
C GLY A 78 -14.10 -17.83 8.68
N PHE A 79 -14.73 -18.43 7.67
CA PHE A 79 -15.17 -17.73 6.45
C PHE A 79 -16.23 -16.66 6.72
N ASN A 80 -17.17 -16.93 7.63
CA ASN A 80 -18.15 -15.91 8.03
C ASN A 80 -17.49 -14.73 8.74
N ALA A 81 -16.50 -14.98 9.60
CA ALA A 81 -15.71 -13.93 10.24
C ALA A 81 -14.91 -13.12 9.21
N LEU A 82 -14.28 -13.77 8.23
CA LEU A 82 -13.59 -13.10 7.13
C LEU A 82 -14.54 -12.17 6.36
N ASN A 83 -15.72 -12.66 5.97
CA ASN A 83 -16.71 -11.86 5.24
C ASN A 83 -17.18 -10.64 6.05
N VAL A 84 -17.39 -10.79 7.36
CA VAL A 84 -17.78 -9.68 8.22
C VAL A 84 -16.67 -8.64 8.31
N ILE A 85 -15.42 -9.08 8.43
CA ILE A 85 -14.26 -8.18 8.50
C ILE A 85 -14.05 -7.46 7.16
N LEU A 86 -14.10 -8.19 6.03
CA LEU A 86 -13.98 -7.60 4.70
C LEU A 86 -15.09 -6.57 4.44
N ASN A 87 -16.34 -6.89 4.81
CA ASN A 87 -17.44 -5.95 4.64
C ASN A 87 -17.27 -4.70 5.52
N ARG A 88 -16.85 -4.85 6.77
CA ARG A 88 -16.56 -3.70 7.65
C ARG A 88 -15.38 -2.91 7.13
N PHE A 89 -14.36 -3.59 6.63
CA PHE A 89 -13.19 -2.94 6.06
C PHE A 89 -13.56 -2.13 4.80
N LEU A 90 -14.39 -2.67 3.91
CA LEU A 90 -14.91 -1.93 2.75
C LEU A 90 -15.77 -0.73 3.20
N LEU A 91 -16.62 -0.92 4.22
CA LEU A 91 -17.48 0.14 4.73
C LEU A 91 -16.70 1.33 5.30
N PHE A 92 -15.60 1.09 6.01
CA PHE A 92 -14.76 2.14 6.59
C PHE A 92 -13.60 2.55 5.69
N GLY A 93 -13.04 1.62 4.92
CA GLY A 93 -11.92 1.87 4.02
C GLY A 93 -12.30 2.74 2.83
N CYS A 94 -13.48 2.54 2.24
CA CYS A 94 -13.93 3.37 1.12
C CYS A 94 -14.06 4.86 1.49
N PRO A 95 -14.75 5.25 2.58
CA PRO A 95 -14.76 6.65 3.01
C PRO A 95 -13.36 7.19 3.31
N PHE A 96 -12.49 6.38 3.90
CA PHE A 96 -11.12 6.75 4.16
C PHE A 96 -10.34 7.07 2.87
N LEU A 97 -10.44 6.21 1.86
CA LEU A 97 -9.83 6.45 0.54
C LEU A 97 -10.38 7.72 -0.12
N ILE A 98 -11.69 7.98 0.01
CA ILE A 98 -12.32 9.20 -0.51
C ILE A 98 -11.73 10.44 0.19
N VAL A 99 -11.58 10.40 1.51
CA VAL A 99 -10.95 11.49 2.28
C VAL A 99 -9.54 11.75 1.79
N PHE A 100 -8.72 10.72 1.58
CA PHE A 100 -7.37 10.88 1.05
C PHE A 100 -7.35 11.41 -0.39
N PHE A 101 -8.26 10.96 -1.22
CA PHE A 101 -8.41 11.44 -2.59
C PHE A 101 -8.74 12.94 -2.64
N VAL A 102 -9.67 13.37 -1.80
CA VAL A 102 -10.09 14.79 -1.71
C VAL A 102 -9.01 15.66 -1.07
N SER A 103 -8.36 15.16 0.00
CA SER A 103 -7.33 15.90 0.73
C SER A 103 -5.96 15.92 0.01
N ALA A 104 -5.82 15.28 -1.15
CA ALA A 104 -4.56 15.16 -1.88
C ALA A 104 -3.86 16.52 -2.12
N ALA A 105 -4.61 17.58 -2.43
CA ALA A 105 -4.06 18.93 -2.61
C ALA A 105 -3.49 19.49 -1.29
N TYR A 106 -4.19 19.28 -0.20
CA TYR A 106 -3.74 19.71 1.13
C TYR A 106 -2.48 18.97 1.58
N MET A 107 -2.44 17.67 1.31
CA MET A 107 -1.29 16.82 1.60
C MET A 107 -0.07 17.22 0.78
N SER A 108 -0.23 17.57 -0.49
CA SER A 108 0.87 18.05 -1.33
C SER A 108 1.47 19.38 -0.84
N GLU A 109 0.66 20.27 -0.30
CA GLU A 109 1.14 21.52 0.30
C GLU A 109 2.00 21.29 1.55
N LEU A 110 1.60 20.33 2.38
CA LEU A 110 2.29 19.98 3.63
C LEU A 110 3.65 19.30 3.37
N ILE A 111 3.73 18.42 2.37
CA ILE A 111 4.92 17.58 2.15
C ILE A 111 5.90 18.23 1.17
N ALA A 112 5.42 19.07 0.28
CA ALA A 112 6.25 19.75 -0.70
C ALA A 112 6.24 21.30 -0.54
N PRO A 113 6.62 21.85 0.63
CA PRO A 113 6.52 23.30 0.88
C PRO A 113 7.40 24.14 -0.05
N GLY A 114 8.50 23.56 -0.56
CA GLY A 114 9.43 24.24 -1.47
C GLY A 114 9.09 24.12 -2.95
N PHE A 115 7.96 23.50 -3.31
CA PHE A 115 7.57 23.32 -4.70
C PHE A 115 6.70 24.47 -5.19
N ALA A 116 6.80 24.77 -6.50
CA ALA A 116 5.90 25.72 -7.16
C ALA A 116 4.44 25.19 -7.14
N SER A 117 3.47 26.09 -7.27
CA SER A 117 2.05 25.73 -7.23
C SER A 117 1.66 24.69 -8.29
N GLU A 118 2.24 24.75 -9.47
CA GLU A 118 2.03 23.79 -10.55
C GLU A 118 2.59 22.42 -10.21
N GLU A 119 3.77 22.37 -9.60
CA GLU A 119 4.41 21.11 -9.15
C GLU A 119 3.61 20.44 -8.03
N LYS A 120 3.08 21.21 -7.08
CA LYS A 120 2.20 20.71 -6.03
C LYS A 120 0.91 20.12 -6.60
N ALA A 121 0.35 20.74 -7.63
CA ALA A 121 -0.82 20.22 -8.34
C ALA A 121 -0.50 18.90 -9.05
N LEU A 122 0.70 18.75 -9.61
CA LEU A 122 1.16 17.48 -10.19
C LEU A 122 1.33 16.40 -9.12
N VAL A 123 1.97 16.73 -7.97
CA VAL A 123 2.06 15.79 -6.83
C VAL A 123 0.67 15.31 -6.41
N ALA A 124 -0.29 16.23 -6.23
CA ALA A 124 -1.66 15.88 -5.85
C ALA A 124 -2.34 15.00 -6.90
N THR A 125 -2.11 15.26 -8.19
CA THR A 125 -2.68 14.46 -9.29
C THR A 125 -2.10 13.06 -9.31
N ILE A 126 -0.78 12.92 -9.20
CA ILE A 126 -0.12 11.61 -9.15
C ILE A 126 -0.57 10.85 -7.91
N PHE A 127 -0.64 11.51 -6.75
CA PHE A 127 -1.13 10.88 -5.52
C PHE A 127 -2.57 10.36 -5.68
N ARG A 128 -3.48 11.13 -6.28
CA ARG A 128 -4.85 10.67 -6.59
C ARG A 128 -4.88 9.44 -7.48
N LEU A 129 -4.00 9.36 -8.48
CA LEU A 129 -3.85 8.18 -9.34
C LEU A 129 -3.32 6.96 -8.56
N LEU A 130 -2.53 7.20 -7.52
CA LEU A 130 -1.97 6.14 -6.68
C LEU A 130 -2.91 5.67 -5.56
N VAL A 131 -3.89 6.49 -5.15
CA VAL A 131 -4.86 6.13 -4.09
C VAL A 131 -5.57 4.79 -4.34
N PRO A 132 -6.00 4.41 -5.55
CA PRO A 132 -6.57 3.09 -5.79
C PRO A 132 -5.62 1.93 -5.46
N LEU A 133 -4.29 2.12 -5.54
CA LEU A 133 -3.32 1.10 -5.14
C LEU A 133 -3.39 0.80 -3.65
N LEU A 134 -3.76 1.77 -2.80
CA LEU A 134 -4.01 1.55 -1.37
C LEU A 134 -5.15 0.55 -1.17
N ALA A 135 -6.22 0.63 -1.96
CA ALA A 135 -7.33 -0.32 -1.89
C ALA A 135 -6.85 -1.75 -2.23
N PHE A 136 -6.06 -1.90 -3.29
CA PHE A 136 -5.47 -3.19 -3.64
C PHE A 136 -4.55 -3.72 -2.55
N GLN A 137 -3.72 -2.88 -1.99
CA GLN A 137 -2.76 -3.25 -0.95
C GLN A 137 -3.44 -3.69 0.33
N ILE A 138 -4.55 -3.03 0.68
CA ILE A 138 -5.42 -3.41 1.79
C ILE A 138 -6.04 -4.78 1.53
N ILE A 139 -6.59 -5.03 0.34
CA ILE A 139 -7.18 -6.32 -0.03
C ILE A 139 -6.12 -7.42 0.05
N VAL A 140 -4.94 -7.20 -0.54
CA VAL A 140 -3.83 -8.16 -0.53
C VAL A 140 -3.34 -8.47 0.88
N SER A 141 -3.42 -7.53 1.82
CA SER A 141 -3.00 -7.76 3.22
C SER A 141 -3.88 -8.76 3.97
N PHE A 142 -5.06 -9.12 3.43
CA PHE A 142 -5.97 -10.13 4.00
C PHE A 142 -5.74 -11.54 3.45
N PHE A 143 -5.00 -11.69 2.35
CA PHE A 143 -4.71 -12.96 1.70
C PHE A 143 -3.25 -13.38 1.85
#